data_8dbc3f16bdecdc6b63fbf8d2ea33e2b2
#
_entry.id   8dbc3f16bdecdc6b63fbf8d2ea33e2b2
#
_cell.length_a   1.000
_cell.length_b   1.000
_cell.length_c   1.000
_cell.angle_alpha   90.00
_cell.angle_beta   90.00
_cell.angle_gamma   90.00
#
_symmetry.space_group_name_H-M   'P 1'
#
loop_
_entity.id
_entity.type
_entity.pdbx_description
1 polymer ?
#
loop_
_entity_poly.entity_id
_entity_poly.type
_entity_poly.pdbx_seq_one_letter_code
_entity_poly.pdbx_strand_id
1 'polypeptide(L)'
;MHSILKTSLAALVAAGVTASSAAADAHGLSGELNIISDMSNPAPRAVMEGLAADFDEMHPNLEVNLTIVDREAWKTQIRNALGANPPDVVNWYAANRMRPYVDAGLFADISDLWAEPEFEALASTKGAMTLDGAQWGVPYTYYQWGVYYRKDIFDQYGLSEPTNWEEEMANCQTLLDNGVKCYTIGTKFLWTAGGWFDYINSRTNGYDFHVSLASGEVEWTDPRVAETFANWRQLIDMGAFIDDHQTYSWQEALPFMVNGEAASYLMGNFAVAAMRDGGLTDDQLDFYQFPVIN
;
A
#
# COMPACT_ATOMS: atom_id res chain seq x y z
N MET A 1 -44.16 28.19 77.36
CA MET A 1 -44.45 26.82 76.87
C MET A 1 -43.85 26.71 75.47
N HIS A 2 -42.74 26.27 75.39
CA HIS A 2 -42.00 25.13 74.91
C HIS A 2 -42.47 24.64 73.52
N SER A 3 -41.63 24.78 72.55
CA SER A 3 -41.27 23.71 71.64
C SER A 3 -39.99 23.99 70.88
N ILE A 4 -39.05 23.12 71.11
CA ILE A 4 -37.71 23.11 70.50
C ILE A 4 -37.82 22.42 69.12
N LEU A 5 -37.48 23.11 68.04
CA LEU A 5 -37.32 22.48 66.74
C LEU A 5 -35.82 22.22 66.49
N LYS A 6 -35.51 20.95 66.46
CA LYS A 6 -34.19 20.47 66.06
C LYS A 6 -34.11 20.47 64.53
N THR A 7 -33.26 21.31 63.99
CA THR A 7 -32.88 21.26 62.58
C THR A 7 -31.66 20.34 62.43
N SER A 8 -31.91 19.19 61.81
CA SER A 8 -30.88 18.24 61.41
C SER A 8 -30.28 18.71 60.07
N LEU A 9 -29.00 19.08 60.11
CA LEU A 9 -28.21 19.43 58.90
C LEU A 9 -27.74 18.12 58.26
N ALA A 10 -28.37 17.71 57.20
CA ALA A 10 -27.90 16.59 56.35
C ALA A 10 -26.77 17.08 55.48
N ALA A 11 -25.51 16.70 55.81
CA ALA A 11 -24.38 16.90 54.96
C ALA A 11 -24.45 15.86 53.83
N LEU A 12 -24.74 16.39 52.60
CA LEU A 12 -24.59 15.60 51.38
C LEU A 12 -23.10 15.50 51.02
N VAL A 13 -22.50 14.35 51.33
CA VAL A 13 -21.19 14.00 50.81
C VAL A 13 -21.40 13.57 49.35
N ALA A 14 -21.13 14.49 48.43
CA ALA A 14 -20.99 14.14 47.05
C ALA A 14 -19.68 13.37 46.86
N ALA A 15 -19.77 12.04 46.91
CA ALA A 15 -18.69 11.18 46.44
C ALA A 15 -18.56 11.38 44.94
N GLY A 16 -17.61 12.23 44.52
CA GLY A 16 -17.16 12.29 43.14
C GLY A 16 -16.55 10.94 42.79
N VAL A 17 -17.32 10.15 42.10
CA VAL A 17 -16.77 9.01 41.38
C VAL A 17 -16.00 9.60 40.22
N THR A 18 -14.70 9.83 40.43
CA THR A 18 -13.76 9.93 39.33
C THR A 18 -13.73 8.52 38.72
N ALA A 19 -14.49 8.34 37.64
CA ALA A 19 -14.25 7.24 36.76
C ALA A 19 -12.87 7.48 36.12
N SER A 20 -11.83 7.02 36.82
CA SER A 20 -10.59 6.67 36.14
C SER A 20 -10.98 5.59 35.15
N SER A 21 -11.07 5.94 33.91
CA SER A 21 -10.94 4.99 32.82
C SER A 21 -9.50 4.49 32.83
N ALA A 22 -9.14 3.68 33.83
CA ALA A 22 -8.10 2.72 33.66
C ALA A 22 -8.66 1.75 32.62
N ALA A 23 -8.40 2.01 31.35
CA ALA A 23 -8.31 0.93 30.40
C ALA A 23 -7.29 -0.01 31.02
N ALA A 24 -7.76 -1.06 31.67
CA ALA A 24 -6.87 -2.07 32.23
C ALA A 24 -6.00 -2.52 31.05
N ASP A 25 -4.68 -2.48 31.24
CA ASP A 25 -3.76 -3.18 30.40
C ASP A 25 -4.21 -4.65 30.34
N ALA A 26 -5.03 -4.96 29.32
CA ALA A 26 -5.76 -6.23 29.23
C ALA A 26 -4.77 -7.42 29.12
N HIS A 27 -3.48 -7.14 28.82
CA HIS A 27 -2.45 -8.13 28.60
C HIS A 27 -1.23 -8.02 29.53
N GLY A 28 -1.16 -7.00 30.40
CA GLY A 28 -0.04 -6.81 31.34
C GLY A 28 1.31 -6.64 30.63
N LEU A 29 1.33 -6.06 29.42
CA LEU A 29 2.55 -5.88 28.64
C LEU A 29 3.49 -4.90 29.35
N SER A 30 4.79 -5.22 29.34
CA SER A 30 5.84 -4.36 29.91
C SER A 30 7.18 -4.59 29.23
N GLY A 31 8.07 -3.61 29.27
CA GLY A 31 9.39 -3.67 28.64
C GLY A 31 9.47 -2.73 27.45
N GLU A 32 10.10 -3.15 26.37
CA GLU A 32 10.28 -2.37 25.14
C GLU A 32 9.62 -3.10 23.95
N LEU A 33 9.00 -2.35 23.06
CA LEU A 33 8.49 -2.81 21.77
C LEU A 33 9.17 -2.00 20.66
N ASN A 34 10.02 -2.65 19.89
CA ASN A 34 10.78 -2.03 18.84
C ASN A 34 10.13 -2.32 17.47
N ILE A 35 9.65 -1.28 16.81
CA ILE A 35 8.94 -1.35 15.53
C ILE A 35 9.78 -0.67 14.46
N ILE A 36 10.01 -1.33 13.33
CA ILE A 36 10.57 -0.70 12.13
C ILE A 36 9.50 -0.68 11.04
N SER A 37 9.19 0.51 10.54
CA SER A 37 8.19 0.70 9.49
C SER A 37 8.79 1.41 8.28
N ASP A 38 8.47 0.94 7.09
CA ASP A 38 8.82 1.56 5.81
C ASP A 38 7.72 2.51 5.29
N MET A 39 6.76 2.86 6.12
CA MET A 39 5.69 3.80 5.79
C MET A 39 6.19 5.24 5.82
N SER A 40 7.13 5.58 4.92
CA SER A 40 7.87 6.85 4.93
C SER A 40 7.17 8.02 4.24
N ASN A 41 6.18 7.77 3.39
CA ASN A 41 5.39 8.84 2.77
C ASN A 41 4.51 9.56 3.82
N PRO A 42 4.21 10.86 3.68
CA PRO A 42 3.59 11.67 4.73
C PRO A 42 2.31 11.07 5.32
N ALA A 43 1.33 10.70 4.49
CA ALA A 43 0.04 10.18 4.98
C ALA A 43 0.15 8.82 5.70
N PRO A 44 0.75 7.75 5.12
CA PRO A 44 0.93 6.49 5.83
C PRO A 44 1.86 6.59 7.04
N ARG A 45 2.85 7.50 7.00
CA ARG A 45 3.71 7.78 8.15
C ARG A 45 2.92 8.32 9.34
N ALA A 46 2.07 9.33 9.11
CA ALA A 46 1.25 9.91 10.16
C ALA A 46 0.31 8.88 10.82
N VAL A 47 -0.25 7.95 10.01
CA VAL A 47 -1.06 6.85 10.53
C VAL A 47 -0.22 5.92 11.40
N MET A 48 0.99 5.56 10.97
CA MET A 48 1.85 4.66 11.73
C MET A 48 2.35 5.27 13.03
N GLU A 49 2.70 6.56 13.00
CA GLU A 49 3.07 7.33 14.20
C GLU A 49 1.89 7.42 15.18
N GLY A 50 0.67 7.65 14.68
CA GLY A 50 -0.55 7.67 15.49
C GLY A 50 -0.83 6.32 16.15
N LEU A 51 -0.77 5.21 15.39
CA LEU A 51 -0.98 3.86 15.93
C LEU A 51 0.04 3.49 17.01
N ALA A 52 1.30 3.87 16.82
CA ALA A 52 2.34 3.63 17.84
C ALA A 52 2.09 4.44 19.11
N ALA A 53 1.68 5.71 18.98
CA ALA A 53 1.35 6.57 20.12
C ALA A 53 0.11 6.07 20.89
N ASP A 54 -0.94 5.67 20.17
CA ASP A 54 -2.15 5.11 20.80
C ASP A 54 -1.84 3.81 21.55
N PHE A 55 -0.97 2.97 20.99
CA PHE A 55 -0.57 1.73 21.62
C PHE A 55 0.28 1.96 22.87
N ASP A 56 1.20 2.93 22.86
CA ASP A 56 1.99 3.36 24.01
C ASP A 56 1.08 3.90 25.13
N GLU A 57 0.07 4.72 24.79
CA GLU A 57 -0.90 5.22 25.77
C GLU A 57 -1.75 4.10 26.40
N MET A 58 -2.12 3.07 25.63
CA MET A 58 -2.89 1.93 26.12
C MET A 58 -2.08 1.01 27.03
N HIS A 59 -0.76 1.01 26.92
CA HIS A 59 0.14 0.10 27.64
C HIS A 59 1.24 0.86 28.43
N PRO A 60 0.92 1.53 29.53
CA PRO A 60 1.80 2.46 30.24
C PRO A 60 3.08 1.82 30.84
N ASN A 61 3.18 0.50 30.85
CA ASN A 61 4.36 -0.24 31.30
C ASN A 61 5.24 -0.72 30.12
N LEU A 62 4.87 -0.41 28.90
CA LEU A 62 5.57 -0.77 27.67
C LEU A 62 6.13 0.50 27.01
N GLU A 63 7.40 0.52 26.68
CA GLU A 63 8.02 1.60 25.91
C GLU A 63 7.94 1.26 24.42
N VAL A 64 7.18 2.04 23.63
CA VAL A 64 7.00 1.79 22.20
C VAL A 64 7.98 2.61 21.38
N ASN A 65 8.92 1.95 20.75
CA ASN A 65 9.98 2.55 19.94
C ASN A 65 9.69 2.36 18.44
N LEU A 66 9.15 3.39 17.77
CA LEU A 66 8.90 3.37 16.34
C LEU A 66 10.04 4.02 15.56
N THR A 67 10.65 3.28 14.63
CA THR A 67 11.61 3.79 13.65
C THR A 67 11.01 3.76 12.25
N ILE A 68 10.90 4.94 11.62
CA ILE A 68 10.47 5.05 10.21
C ILE A 68 11.71 5.09 9.32
N VAL A 69 11.76 4.20 8.34
CA VAL A 69 12.84 4.10 7.36
C VAL A 69 12.34 4.37 5.94
N ASP A 70 13.22 4.86 5.07
CA ASP A 70 12.87 4.98 3.65
C ASP A 70 12.57 3.62 3.04
N ARG A 71 11.48 3.53 2.27
CA ARG A 71 10.98 2.28 1.70
C ARG A 71 12.00 1.59 0.78
N GLU A 72 12.70 2.35 -0.06
CA GLU A 72 13.67 1.76 -0.98
C GLU A 72 14.93 1.29 -0.24
N ALA A 73 15.38 2.08 0.74
CA ALA A 73 16.47 1.69 1.62
C ALA A 73 16.13 0.44 2.44
N TRP A 74 14.89 0.33 2.95
CA TRP A 74 14.45 -0.81 3.74
C TRP A 74 14.52 -2.14 2.97
N LYS A 75 14.20 -2.15 1.69
CA LYS A 75 14.32 -3.34 0.83
C LYS A 75 15.72 -3.97 0.84
N THR A 76 16.75 -3.18 1.08
CA THR A 76 18.15 -3.65 1.16
C THR A 76 18.62 -3.87 2.59
N GLN A 77 18.02 -3.22 3.57
CA GLN A 77 18.46 -3.22 4.97
C GLN A 77 17.79 -4.30 5.83
N ILE A 78 16.55 -4.68 5.52
CA ILE A 78 15.75 -5.59 6.34
C ILE A 78 16.48 -6.87 6.72
N ARG A 79 17.17 -7.51 5.77
CA ARG A 79 17.89 -8.77 6.05
C ARG A 79 18.95 -8.61 7.13
N ASN A 80 19.68 -7.50 7.09
CA ASN A 80 20.70 -7.20 8.10
C ASN A 80 20.08 -6.85 9.45
N ALA A 81 18.99 -6.08 9.45
CA ALA A 81 18.26 -5.72 10.66
C ALA A 81 17.72 -6.96 11.38
N LEU A 82 17.05 -7.86 10.65
CA LEU A 82 16.51 -9.10 11.20
C LEU A 82 17.60 -10.08 11.69
N GLY A 83 18.78 -10.08 11.06
CA GLY A 83 19.86 -11.00 11.40
C GLY A 83 20.76 -10.53 12.54
N ALA A 84 20.91 -9.21 12.74
CA ALA A 84 21.88 -8.66 13.70
C ALA A 84 21.24 -8.20 15.00
N ASN A 85 20.14 -7.45 14.91
CA ASN A 85 19.39 -6.94 16.05
C ASN A 85 17.92 -6.86 15.66
N PRO A 86 17.20 -7.99 15.70
CA PRO A 86 15.84 -8.05 15.18
C PRO A 86 14.91 -7.15 16.00
N PRO A 87 14.14 -6.27 15.35
CA PRO A 87 13.02 -5.60 16.00
C PRO A 87 11.90 -6.60 16.29
N ASP A 88 10.97 -6.23 17.15
CA ASP A 88 9.83 -7.06 17.51
C ASP A 88 8.79 -7.10 16.38
N VAL A 89 8.61 -5.96 15.66
CA VAL A 89 7.66 -5.83 14.56
C VAL A 89 8.31 -5.10 13.37
N VAL A 90 8.05 -5.60 12.17
CA VAL A 90 8.48 -4.95 10.92
C VAL A 90 7.36 -4.90 9.89
N ASN A 91 7.33 -3.86 9.08
CA ASN A 91 6.56 -3.88 7.84
C ASN A 91 7.32 -4.63 6.74
N TRP A 92 6.65 -5.52 6.05
CA TRP A 92 7.16 -6.20 4.87
C TRP A 92 6.05 -6.59 3.91
N TYR A 93 6.42 -7.05 2.74
CA TYR A 93 5.50 -7.51 1.72
C TYR A 93 5.01 -8.92 1.98
N ALA A 94 3.75 -9.17 1.66
CA ALA A 94 3.09 -10.46 1.75
C ALA A 94 3.57 -11.49 0.69
N ALA A 95 3.01 -12.68 0.74
CA ALA A 95 3.18 -13.78 -0.20
C ALA A 95 4.66 -14.17 -0.41
N ASN A 96 5.06 -14.46 -1.63
CA ASN A 96 6.41 -14.97 -1.92
C ASN A 96 7.56 -14.03 -1.51
N ARG A 97 7.29 -12.74 -1.29
CA ARG A 97 8.34 -11.82 -0.83
C ARG A 97 8.73 -11.99 0.64
N MET A 98 7.89 -12.62 1.47
CA MET A 98 8.30 -13.00 2.85
C MET A 98 9.04 -14.34 2.88
N ARG A 99 8.90 -15.21 1.89
CA ARG A 99 9.50 -16.56 1.88
C ARG A 99 10.98 -16.62 2.27
N PRO A 100 11.89 -15.79 1.73
CA PRO A 100 13.30 -15.85 2.11
C PRO A 100 13.58 -15.59 3.59
N TYR A 101 12.70 -14.85 4.27
CA TYR A 101 12.82 -14.55 5.71
C TYR A 101 12.18 -15.65 6.56
N VAL A 102 11.08 -16.24 6.07
CA VAL A 102 10.46 -17.42 6.68
C VAL A 102 11.41 -18.62 6.63
N ASP A 103 11.96 -18.92 5.47
CA ASP A 103 12.91 -20.04 5.26
C ASP A 103 14.19 -19.87 6.09
N ALA A 104 14.59 -18.63 6.34
CA ALA A 104 15.74 -18.30 7.19
C ALA A 104 15.40 -18.26 8.71
N GLY A 105 14.14 -18.50 9.10
CA GLY A 105 13.69 -18.44 10.50
C GLY A 105 13.73 -17.04 11.12
N LEU A 106 13.59 -16.00 10.29
CA LEU A 106 13.66 -14.60 10.70
C LEU A 106 12.27 -13.98 10.97
N PHE A 107 11.20 -14.65 10.57
CA PHE A 107 9.84 -14.30 10.92
C PHE A 107 9.25 -15.35 11.86
N ALA A 108 8.41 -14.94 12.77
CA ALA A 108 7.72 -15.82 13.70
C ALA A 108 6.44 -16.39 13.07
N ASP A 109 6.14 -17.66 13.35
CA ASP A 109 4.82 -18.23 13.10
C ASP A 109 3.82 -17.59 14.08
N ILE A 110 2.80 -16.95 13.52
CA ILE A 110 1.73 -16.28 14.26
C ILE A 110 0.36 -16.91 13.96
N SER A 111 0.35 -18.17 13.57
CA SER A 111 -0.90 -18.89 13.21
C SER A 111 -1.93 -18.87 14.33
N ASP A 112 -1.49 -18.86 15.58
CA ASP A 112 -2.38 -18.83 16.74
C ASP A 112 -3.20 -17.52 16.79
N LEU A 113 -2.62 -16.39 16.38
CA LEU A 113 -3.35 -15.12 16.31
C LEU A 113 -4.49 -15.18 15.28
N TRP A 114 -4.30 -15.90 14.19
CA TRP A 114 -5.32 -16.05 13.15
C TRP A 114 -6.49 -16.97 13.56
N ALA A 115 -6.40 -17.59 14.73
CA ALA A 115 -7.52 -18.33 15.34
C ALA A 115 -8.38 -17.45 16.25
N GLU A 116 -7.93 -16.25 16.60
CA GLU A 116 -8.68 -15.32 17.42
C GLU A 116 -9.85 -14.71 16.63
N PRO A 117 -11.02 -14.48 17.28
CA PRO A 117 -12.22 -13.99 16.61
C PRO A 117 -12.04 -12.65 15.88
N GLU A 118 -11.14 -11.79 16.35
CA GLU A 118 -10.84 -10.48 15.79
C GLU A 118 -10.27 -10.59 14.37
N PHE A 119 -9.60 -11.70 14.04
CA PHE A 119 -9.02 -11.95 12.72
C PHE A 119 -10.03 -12.45 11.69
N GLU A 120 -11.28 -12.78 12.09
CA GLU A 120 -12.31 -13.20 11.14
C GLU A 120 -12.58 -12.11 10.08
N ALA A 121 -12.54 -10.84 10.47
CA ALA A 121 -12.70 -9.71 9.57
C ALA A 121 -11.60 -9.63 8.48
N LEU A 122 -10.44 -10.25 8.72
CA LEU A 122 -9.30 -10.29 7.83
C LEU A 122 -9.18 -11.59 7.03
N ALA A 123 -10.16 -12.50 7.13
CA ALA A 123 -10.11 -13.85 6.55
C ALA A 123 -9.79 -13.86 5.04
N SER A 124 -10.28 -12.87 4.29
CA SER A 124 -10.03 -12.74 2.84
C SER A 124 -8.55 -12.50 2.50
N THR A 125 -7.76 -12.00 3.44
CA THR A 125 -6.33 -11.71 3.27
C THR A 125 -5.42 -12.81 3.79
N LYS A 126 -5.97 -13.79 4.52
CA LYS A 126 -5.22 -14.86 5.17
C LYS A 126 -4.33 -15.63 4.20
N GLY A 127 -4.82 -15.88 2.98
CA GLY A 127 -4.05 -16.57 1.94
C GLY A 127 -2.73 -15.88 1.60
N ALA A 128 -2.71 -14.54 1.54
CA ALA A 128 -1.51 -13.76 1.28
C ALA A 128 -0.49 -13.81 2.43
N MET A 129 -0.95 -14.09 3.66
CA MET A 129 -0.09 -14.22 4.85
C MET A 129 0.34 -15.67 5.10
N THR A 130 -0.10 -16.64 4.27
CA THR A 130 0.14 -18.05 4.48
C THR A 130 1.24 -18.57 3.57
N LEU A 131 2.28 -19.17 4.16
CA LEU A 131 3.29 -19.96 3.49
C LEU A 131 3.41 -21.30 4.21
N ASP A 132 3.39 -22.41 3.44
CA ASP A 132 3.55 -23.78 3.94
C ASP A 132 2.56 -24.15 5.08
N GLY A 133 1.35 -23.57 5.01
CA GLY A 133 0.25 -23.81 5.95
C GLY A 133 0.26 -22.97 7.22
N ALA A 134 1.33 -22.21 7.49
CA ALA A 134 1.44 -21.30 8.63
C ALA A 134 1.28 -19.83 8.22
N GLN A 135 0.88 -18.97 9.16
CA GLN A 135 0.70 -17.55 8.96
C GLN A 135 1.88 -16.76 9.55
N TRP A 136 2.47 -15.86 8.75
CA TRP A 136 3.74 -15.18 9.05
C TRP A 136 3.61 -13.66 9.18
N GLY A 137 2.41 -13.13 9.15
CA GLY A 137 2.15 -11.71 9.28
C GLY A 137 0.68 -11.39 9.42
N VAL A 138 0.41 -10.11 9.73
CA VAL A 138 -0.92 -9.51 9.78
C VAL A 138 -0.98 -8.45 8.68
N PRO A 139 -2.05 -8.38 7.86
CA PRO A 139 -2.17 -7.34 6.85
C PRO A 139 -2.38 -5.99 7.54
N TYR A 140 -1.46 -5.08 7.30
CA TYR A 140 -1.57 -3.70 7.78
C TYR A 140 -2.46 -2.86 6.86
N THR A 141 -2.27 -3.03 5.54
CA THR A 141 -3.03 -2.33 4.51
C THR A 141 -3.08 -3.15 3.23
N TYR A 142 -4.06 -2.88 2.41
CA TYR A 142 -4.09 -3.29 1.01
C TYR A 142 -4.38 -2.07 0.15
N TYR A 143 -4.01 -2.15 -1.11
CA TYR A 143 -4.25 -1.06 -2.05
C TYR A 143 -4.58 -1.61 -3.43
N GLN A 144 -5.42 -0.86 -4.11
CA GLN A 144 -5.84 -1.15 -5.45
C GLN A 144 -4.86 -0.51 -6.44
N TRP A 145 -4.49 -1.27 -7.45
CA TRP A 145 -3.79 -0.76 -8.62
C TRP A 145 -4.76 -0.56 -9.77
N GLY A 146 -4.54 0.50 -10.55
CA GLY A 146 -5.28 0.83 -11.75
C GLY A 146 -4.61 1.94 -12.51
N VAL A 147 -5.19 2.34 -13.62
CA VAL A 147 -4.72 3.50 -14.37
C VAL A 147 -5.42 4.73 -13.83
N TYR A 148 -4.72 5.56 -13.08
CA TYR A 148 -5.19 6.88 -12.68
C TYR A 148 -5.05 7.82 -13.85
N TYR A 149 -6.06 8.64 -14.10
CA TYR A 149 -6.08 9.52 -15.29
C TYR A 149 -6.65 10.90 -14.99
N ARG A 150 -6.31 11.85 -15.84
CA ARG A 150 -6.79 13.23 -15.82
C ARG A 150 -8.12 13.30 -16.61
N LYS A 151 -9.23 13.39 -15.88
CA LYS A 151 -10.59 13.53 -16.47
C LYS A 151 -10.69 14.74 -17.37
N ASP A 152 -10.15 15.87 -16.93
CA ASP A 152 -10.16 17.12 -17.70
C ASP A 152 -9.40 17.01 -19.02
N ILE A 153 -8.31 16.24 -19.08
CA ILE A 153 -7.59 15.97 -20.31
C ILE A 153 -8.39 15.01 -21.22
N PHE A 154 -8.97 13.95 -20.64
CA PHE A 154 -9.83 13.04 -21.40
C PHE A 154 -11.03 13.75 -21.98
N ASP A 155 -11.73 14.59 -21.20
CA ASP A 155 -12.86 15.41 -21.66
C ASP A 155 -12.42 16.38 -22.77
N GLN A 156 -11.27 17.02 -22.62
CA GLN A 156 -10.73 17.96 -23.61
C GLN A 156 -10.55 17.33 -24.98
N TYR A 157 -10.14 16.07 -25.04
CA TYR A 157 -9.87 15.35 -26.30
C TYR A 157 -10.98 14.37 -26.69
N GLY A 158 -12.09 14.34 -25.94
CA GLY A 158 -13.24 13.46 -26.22
C GLY A 158 -12.93 11.99 -26.01
N LEU A 159 -12.03 11.66 -25.08
CA LEU A 159 -11.65 10.30 -24.74
C LEU A 159 -12.60 9.71 -23.70
N SER A 160 -12.68 8.39 -23.68
CA SER A 160 -13.42 7.63 -22.67
C SER A 160 -12.50 6.60 -22.03
N GLU A 161 -12.89 6.11 -20.85
CA GLU A 161 -12.18 5.02 -20.19
C GLU A 161 -12.13 3.79 -21.11
N PRO A 162 -10.95 3.30 -21.48
CA PRO A 162 -10.81 2.18 -22.39
C PRO A 162 -11.16 0.87 -21.69
N THR A 163 -11.87 0.00 -22.36
CA THR A 163 -12.23 -1.33 -21.87
C THR A 163 -11.34 -2.43 -22.43
N ASN A 164 -10.69 -2.15 -23.54
CA ASN A 164 -9.81 -3.06 -24.25
C ASN A 164 -8.56 -2.36 -24.79
N TRP A 165 -7.60 -3.16 -25.24
CA TRP A 165 -6.30 -2.67 -25.68
C TRP A 165 -6.35 -1.79 -26.91
N GLU A 166 -7.28 -2.06 -27.85
CA GLU A 166 -7.45 -1.25 -29.05
C GLU A 166 -7.90 0.17 -28.70
N GLU A 167 -8.87 0.29 -27.80
CA GLU A 167 -9.33 1.59 -27.29
C GLU A 167 -8.22 2.34 -26.54
N GLU A 168 -7.43 1.61 -25.72
CA GLU A 168 -6.27 2.18 -25.03
C GLU A 168 -5.25 2.76 -26.01
N MET A 169 -4.90 2.00 -27.04
CA MET A 169 -3.95 2.44 -28.07
C MET A 169 -4.49 3.63 -28.87
N ALA A 170 -5.79 3.66 -29.16
CA ALA A 170 -6.44 4.78 -29.86
C ALA A 170 -6.45 6.06 -29.00
N ASN A 171 -6.79 5.95 -27.72
CA ASN A 171 -6.70 7.05 -26.76
C ASN A 171 -5.27 7.59 -26.68
N CYS A 172 -4.31 6.70 -26.55
CA CYS A 172 -2.91 7.06 -26.48
C CYS A 172 -2.44 7.79 -27.75
N GLN A 173 -2.80 7.31 -28.93
CA GLN A 173 -2.49 7.99 -30.19
C GLN A 173 -3.08 9.41 -30.23
N THR A 174 -4.33 9.57 -29.79
CA THR A 174 -4.98 10.89 -29.74
C THR A 174 -4.24 11.84 -28.83
N LEU A 175 -3.80 11.38 -27.64
CA LEU A 175 -3.02 12.18 -26.71
C LEU A 175 -1.68 12.62 -27.31
N LEU A 176 -0.95 11.69 -27.93
CA LEU A 176 0.34 11.95 -28.56
C LEU A 176 0.23 12.93 -29.74
N ASP A 177 -0.80 12.83 -30.56
CA ASP A 177 -1.08 13.76 -31.67
C ASP A 177 -1.32 15.19 -31.16
N ASN A 178 -1.73 15.33 -29.90
CA ASN A 178 -1.95 16.62 -29.24
C ASN A 178 -0.78 17.04 -28.30
N GLY A 179 0.33 16.31 -28.33
CA GLY A 179 1.55 16.66 -27.56
C GLY A 179 1.48 16.28 -26.09
N VAL A 180 0.55 15.41 -25.68
CA VAL A 180 0.41 14.90 -24.32
C VAL A 180 0.92 13.45 -24.29
N LYS A 181 1.81 13.12 -23.36
CA LYS A 181 2.21 11.72 -23.14
C LYS A 181 1.04 10.92 -22.57
N CYS A 182 0.92 9.65 -22.97
CA CYS A 182 -0.15 8.79 -22.44
C CYS A 182 0.08 8.54 -20.94
N TYR A 183 1.32 8.23 -20.59
CA TYR A 183 1.65 7.83 -19.24
C TYR A 183 2.87 8.56 -18.68
N THR A 184 2.76 8.99 -17.43
CA THR A 184 3.92 9.19 -16.59
C THR A 184 4.35 7.86 -15.97
N ILE A 185 5.62 7.71 -15.70
CA ILE A 185 6.24 6.57 -15.02
C ILE A 185 7.62 6.97 -14.52
N GLY A 186 7.98 6.54 -13.31
CA GLY A 186 9.34 6.65 -12.81
C GLY A 186 9.92 5.24 -12.60
N THR A 187 10.97 4.88 -13.33
CA THR A 187 11.53 3.52 -13.30
C THR A 187 12.91 3.40 -12.67
N LYS A 188 13.36 4.44 -11.96
CA LYS A 188 14.63 4.43 -11.21
C LYS A 188 14.81 3.20 -10.32
N PHE A 189 13.72 2.73 -9.72
CA PHE A 189 13.67 1.55 -8.85
C PHE A 189 13.03 0.32 -9.50
N LEU A 190 12.74 0.35 -10.79
CA LEU A 190 12.24 -0.73 -11.65
C LEU A 190 10.86 -1.33 -11.28
N TRP A 191 10.40 -1.28 -10.04
CA TRP A 191 9.15 -1.93 -9.63
C TRP A 191 7.90 -1.38 -10.33
N THR A 192 7.92 -0.13 -10.76
CA THR A 192 6.85 0.47 -11.57
C THR A 192 6.78 -0.17 -12.96
N ALA A 193 7.94 -0.44 -13.57
CA ALA A 193 8.00 -1.23 -14.81
C ALA A 193 7.55 -2.67 -14.58
N GLY A 194 7.89 -3.26 -13.40
CA GLY A 194 7.36 -4.55 -12.99
C GLY A 194 5.83 -4.57 -12.97
N GLY A 195 5.19 -3.52 -12.42
CA GLY A 195 3.73 -3.39 -12.44
C GLY A 195 3.12 -3.38 -13.83
N TRP A 196 3.77 -2.73 -14.80
CA TRP A 196 3.36 -2.79 -16.21
C TRP A 196 3.45 -4.21 -16.77
N PHE A 197 4.57 -4.90 -16.52
CA PHE A 197 4.72 -6.29 -16.93
C PHE A 197 3.62 -7.17 -16.33
N ASP A 198 3.35 -7.03 -15.03
CA ASP A 198 2.36 -7.82 -14.30
C ASP A 198 0.96 -7.67 -14.92
N TYR A 199 0.55 -6.43 -15.21
CA TYR A 199 -0.73 -6.17 -15.85
C TYR A 199 -0.80 -6.71 -17.27
N ILE A 200 0.16 -6.39 -18.12
CA ILE A 200 0.16 -6.84 -19.51
C ILE A 200 0.20 -8.37 -19.58
N ASN A 201 1.06 -9.01 -18.77
CA ASN A 201 1.15 -10.46 -18.74
C ASN A 201 -0.16 -11.12 -18.27
N SER A 202 -0.76 -10.60 -17.20
CA SER A 202 -2.02 -11.12 -16.67
C SER A 202 -3.18 -10.92 -17.67
N ARG A 203 -3.18 -9.82 -18.42
CA ARG A 203 -4.20 -9.52 -19.43
C ARG A 203 -4.00 -10.25 -20.75
N THR A 204 -2.75 -10.58 -21.10
CA THR A 204 -2.42 -11.34 -22.30
C THR A 204 -2.58 -12.85 -22.09
N ASN A 205 -2.05 -13.37 -20.96
CA ASN A 205 -1.86 -14.80 -20.74
C ASN A 205 -2.71 -15.40 -19.62
N GLY A 206 -3.45 -14.54 -18.91
CA GLY A 206 -4.25 -14.93 -17.76
C GLY A 206 -3.47 -14.92 -16.44
N TYR A 207 -4.24 -14.84 -15.36
CA TYR A 207 -3.71 -14.71 -13.99
C TYR A 207 -2.91 -15.94 -13.56
N ASP A 208 -3.41 -17.16 -13.86
CA ASP A 208 -2.75 -18.40 -13.46
C ASP A 208 -1.37 -18.55 -14.10
N PHE A 209 -1.25 -18.17 -15.38
CA PHE A 209 0.04 -18.15 -16.05
C PHE A 209 1.01 -17.16 -15.40
N HIS A 210 0.52 -15.96 -15.11
CA HIS A 210 1.32 -14.92 -14.46
C HIS A 210 1.85 -15.38 -13.11
N VAL A 211 1.01 -16.00 -12.29
CA VAL A 211 1.41 -16.55 -10.98
C VAL A 211 2.44 -17.67 -11.12
N SER A 212 2.21 -18.63 -12.04
CA SER A 212 3.15 -19.73 -12.28
C SER A 212 4.51 -19.26 -12.81
N LEU A 213 4.53 -18.21 -13.64
CA LEU A 213 5.76 -17.56 -14.09
C LEU A 213 6.50 -16.88 -12.92
N ALA A 214 5.77 -16.12 -12.10
CA ALA A 214 6.34 -15.39 -10.97
C ALA A 214 6.84 -16.34 -9.85
N SER A 215 6.22 -17.51 -9.68
CA SER A 215 6.66 -18.54 -8.74
C SER A 215 7.81 -19.42 -9.25
N GLY A 216 8.15 -19.31 -10.55
CA GLY A 216 9.21 -20.13 -11.17
C GLY A 216 8.76 -21.52 -11.59
N GLU A 217 7.46 -21.80 -11.62
CA GLU A 217 6.88 -23.03 -12.16
C GLU A 217 6.93 -23.06 -13.69
N VAL A 218 6.94 -21.89 -14.30
CA VAL A 218 7.09 -21.69 -15.74
C VAL A 218 8.39 -20.92 -16.01
N GLU A 219 9.12 -21.33 -17.03
CA GLU A 219 10.36 -20.69 -17.41
C GLU A 219 10.12 -19.34 -18.10
N TRP A 220 10.99 -18.36 -17.82
CA TRP A 220 10.93 -17.03 -18.47
C TRP A 220 11.19 -17.06 -19.97
N THR A 221 11.60 -18.20 -20.51
CA THR A 221 11.75 -18.46 -21.94
C THR A 221 10.49 -18.99 -22.63
N ASP A 222 9.39 -19.14 -21.89
CA ASP A 222 8.09 -19.54 -22.46
C ASP A 222 7.65 -18.52 -23.53
N PRO A 223 7.15 -18.94 -24.71
CA PRO A 223 6.76 -18.06 -25.79
C PRO A 223 5.73 -16.99 -25.38
N ARG A 224 4.87 -17.27 -24.41
CA ARG A 224 3.86 -16.34 -23.88
C ARG A 224 4.50 -15.11 -23.23
N VAL A 225 5.70 -15.24 -22.68
CA VAL A 225 6.46 -14.11 -22.15
C VAL A 225 6.85 -13.16 -23.27
N ALA A 226 7.25 -13.67 -24.43
CA ALA A 226 7.56 -12.86 -25.61
C ALA A 226 6.32 -12.12 -26.13
N GLU A 227 5.12 -12.72 -26.06
CA GLU A 227 3.85 -12.07 -26.41
C GLU A 227 3.54 -10.90 -25.46
N THR A 228 3.75 -11.06 -24.17
CA THR A 228 3.65 -9.97 -23.18
C THR A 228 4.53 -8.78 -23.57
N PHE A 229 5.79 -9.03 -23.89
CA PHE A 229 6.71 -7.97 -24.30
C PHE A 229 6.34 -7.38 -25.67
N ALA A 230 5.76 -8.15 -26.58
CA ALA A 230 5.28 -7.64 -27.86
C ALA A 230 4.12 -6.64 -27.68
N ASN A 231 3.20 -6.91 -26.77
CA ASN A 231 2.12 -5.98 -26.42
C ASN A 231 2.67 -4.72 -25.74
N TRP A 232 3.57 -4.86 -24.80
CA TRP A 232 4.18 -3.70 -24.13
C TRP A 232 4.99 -2.84 -25.11
N ARG A 233 5.68 -3.47 -26.05
CA ARG A 233 6.46 -2.84 -27.10
C ARG A 233 5.66 -1.85 -27.93
N GLN A 234 4.36 -2.08 -28.13
CA GLN A 234 3.48 -1.17 -28.86
C GLN A 234 3.45 0.21 -28.20
N LEU A 235 3.27 0.29 -26.86
CA LEU A 235 3.31 1.56 -26.12
C LEU A 235 4.69 2.23 -26.17
N ILE A 236 5.75 1.44 -26.07
CA ILE A 236 7.14 1.95 -26.10
C ILE A 236 7.43 2.55 -27.49
N ASP A 237 7.12 1.83 -28.55
CA ASP A 237 7.44 2.23 -29.93
C ASP A 237 6.65 3.46 -30.37
N MET A 238 5.42 3.67 -29.86
CA MET A 238 4.66 4.89 -30.11
C MET A 238 5.10 6.10 -29.26
N GLY A 239 5.99 5.90 -28.26
CA GLY A 239 6.46 6.96 -27.39
C GLY A 239 5.48 7.37 -26.29
N ALA A 240 4.65 6.41 -25.81
CA ALA A 240 3.57 6.64 -24.87
C ALA A 240 4.03 7.17 -23.51
N PHE A 241 5.24 6.88 -23.11
CA PHE A 241 5.79 7.24 -21.79
C PHE A 241 6.54 8.57 -21.81
N ILE A 242 6.63 9.22 -20.63
CA ILE A 242 7.50 10.38 -20.46
C ILE A 242 8.95 10.04 -20.78
N ASP A 243 9.71 11.04 -21.23
CA ASP A 243 11.12 10.87 -21.53
C ASP A 243 11.94 10.75 -20.20
N ASP A 244 13.14 10.18 -20.27
CA ASP A 244 14.09 10.05 -19.14
C ASP A 244 13.49 9.40 -17.87
N HIS A 245 12.43 8.64 -18.02
CA HIS A 245 11.70 8.01 -16.91
C HIS A 245 12.57 7.16 -15.97
N GLN A 246 13.70 6.64 -16.47
CA GLN A 246 14.67 5.86 -15.69
C GLN A 246 15.43 6.69 -14.64
N THR A 247 15.37 8.00 -14.72
CA THR A 247 16.02 8.91 -13.75
C THR A 247 15.09 9.26 -12.58
N TYR A 248 13.79 9.03 -12.73
CA TYR A 248 12.77 9.41 -11.76
C TYR A 248 12.34 8.23 -10.88
N SER A 249 12.19 8.48 -9.58
CA SER A 249 11.30 7.67 -8.72
C SER A 249 9.86 7.87 -9.14
N TRP A 250 8.93 7.07 -8.59
CA TRP A 250 7.52 7.26 -8.89
C TRP A 250 6.98 8.62 -8.41
N GLN A 251 7.52 9.15 -7.28
CA GLN A 251 7.17 10.47 -6.78
C GLN A 251 7.70 11.58 -7.69
N GLU A 252 8.95 11.46 -8.15
CA GLU A 252 9.58 12.43 -9.04
C GLU A 252 8.93 12.48 -10.43
N ALA A 253 8.28 11.38 -10.85
CA ALA A 253 7.53 11.31 -12.11
C ALA A 253 6.10 11.87 -12.01
N LEU A 254 5.56 12.06 -10.80
CA LEU A 254 4.19 12.49 -10.58
C LEU A 254 3.87 13.90 -11.10
N PRO A 255 4.78 14.89 -11.04
CA PRO A 255 4.56 16.22 -11.58
C PRO A 255 4.17 16.25 -13.06
N PHE A 256 4.63 15.32 -13.89
CA PHE A 256 4.25 15.27 -15.31
C PHE A 256 2.75 15.07 -15.50
N MET A 257 2.10 14.26 -14.65
CA MET A 257 0.65 14.11 -14.65
C MET A 257 -0.04 15.32 -14.03
N VAL A 258 0.46 15.85 -12.94
CA VAL A 258 -0.09 17.02 -12.25
C VAL A 258 -0.11 18.23 -13.19
N ASN A 259 0.95 18.45 -13.95
CA ASN A 259 1.08 19.55 -14.88
C ASN A 259 0.36 19.32 -16.22
N GLY A 260 -0.17 18.12 -16.46
CA GLY A 260 -0.86 17.78 -17.72
C GLY A 260 0.06 17.43 -18.89
N GLU A 261 1.35 17.19 -18.62
CA GLU A 261 2.32 16.74 -19.62
C GLU A 261 2.11 15.24 -19.96
N ALA A 262 1.54 14.49 -19.02
CA ALA A 262 1.06 13.13 -19.20
C ALA A 262 -0.38 12.99 -18.68
N ALA A 263 -1.20 12.21 -19.38
CA ALA A 263 -2.62 12.07 -19.06
C ALA A 263 -2.89 11.04 -17.96
N SER A 264 -2.03 10.01 -17.82
CA SER A 264 -2.34 8.86 -16.96
C SER A 264 -1.12 8.33 -16.21
N TYR A 265 -1.38 7.53 -15.15
CA TYR A 265 -0.38 6.86 -14.35
C TYR A 265 -0.89 5.48 -13.89
N LEU A 266 -0.27 4.40 -14.34
CA LEU A 266 -0.54 3.06 -13.78
C LEU A 266 0.13 2.97 -12.41
N MET A 267 -0.67 2.97 -11.33
CA MET A 267 -0.16 3.05 -9.97
C MET A 267 -1.16 2.46 -8.94
N GLY A 268 -0.70 2.27 -7.71
CA GLY A 268 -1.57 1.97 -6.58
C GLY A 268 -2.22 3.23 -6.00
N ASN A 269 -3.37 3.08 -5.33
CA ASN A 269 -4.11 4.20 -4.73
C ASN A 269 -3.33 4.96 -3.64
N PHE A 270 -2.21 4.42 -3.17
CA PHE A 270 -1.29 5.13 -2.27
C PHE A 270 -0.70 6.41 -2.92
N ALA A 271 -0.74 6.53 -4.25
CA ALA A 271 -0.29 7.72 -4.96
C ALA A 271 -1.32 8.86 -4.94
N VAL A 272 -2.60 8.59 -4.64
CA VAL A 272 -3.69 9.57 -4.69
C VAL A 272 -3.44 10.74 -3.74
N ALA A 273 -2.95 10.49 -2.53
CA ALA A 273 -2.61 11.55 -1.60
C ALA A 273 -1.55 12.50 -2.19
N ALA A 274 -0.48 11.94 -2.78
CA ALA A 274 0.56 12.73 -3.41
C ALA A 274 0.07 13.47 -4.68
N MET A 275 -0.88 12.90 -5.43
CA MET A 275 -1.53 13.57 -6.56
C MET A 275 -2.33 14.79 -6.10
N ARG A 276 -3.09 14.66 -5.00
CA ARG A 276 -3.83 15.77 -4.39
C ARG A 276 -2.92 16.84 -3.79
N ASP A 277 -1.88 16.42 -3.10
CA ASP A 277 -0.86 17.34 -2.56
C ASP A 277 -0.13 18.10 -3.68
N GLY A 278 0.02 17.49 -4.85
CA GLY A 278 0.51 18.12 -6.06
C GLY A 278 -0.47 19.11 -6.71
N GLY A 279 -1.73 19.13 -6.26
CA GLY A 279 -2.74 20.10 -6.70
C GLY A 279 -3.87 19.53 -7.57
N LEU A 280 -3.94 18.20 -7.80
CA LEU A 280 -5.08 17.62 -8.49
C LEU A 280 -6.31 17.59 -7.58
N THR A 281 -7.44 18.01 -8.13
CA THR A 281 -8.75 17.94 -7.47
C THR A 281 -9.46 16.62 -7.80
N ASP A 282 -10.47 16.26 -6.99
CA ASP A 282 -11.28 15.06 -7.22
C ASP A 282 -12.09 15.14 -8.56
N ASP A 283 -12.35 16.35 -9.05
CA ASP A 283 -12.99 16.57 -10.36
C ASP A 283 -12.03 16.27 -11.53
N GLN A 284 -10.73 16.35 -11.29
CA GLN A 284 -9.70 16.11 -12.30
C GLN A 284 -9.14 14.69 -12.30
N LEU A 285 -9.30 13.97 -11.19
CA LEU A 285 -8.68 12.66 -10.99
C LEU A 285 -9.75 11.58 -10.92
N ASP A 286 -9.56 10.53 -11.72
CA ASP A 286 -10.32 9.29 -11.60
C ASP A 286 -9.40 8.10 -11.93
N PHE A 287 -9.93 6.88 -11.92
CA PHE A 287 -9.17 5.72 -12.32
C PHE A 287 -10.04 4.73 -13.10
N TYR A 288 -9.40 3.98 -13.99
CA TYR A 288 -10.02 2.85 -14.64
C TYR A 288 -9.20 1.57 -14.46
N GLN A 289 -9.88 0.44 -14.60
CA GLN A 289 -9.24 -0.86 -14.55
C GLN A 289 -8.39 -1.05 -15.81
N PHE A 290 -7.18 -1.57 -15.66
CA PHE A 290 -6.31 -1.86 -16.81
C PHE A 290 -7.06 -2.67 -17.87
N PRO A 291 -7.09 -2.25 -19.15
CA PRO A 291 -7.92 -2.82 -20.17
C PRO A 291 -7.61 -4.29 -20.47
N VAL A 292 -8.56 -4.98 -21.06
CA VAL A 292 -8.39 -6.35 -21.56
C VAL A 292 -7.52 -6.33 -22.82
N ILE A 293 -6.53 -7.23 -22.91
CA ILE A 293 -5.65 -7.32 -24.08
C ILE A 293 -6.12 -8.39 -25.05
N ASN A 294 -6.91 -9.40 -24.61
CA ASN A 294 -7.46 -10.47 -25.46
C ASN A 294 -8.92 -10.72 -25.14
#